data_ba963be506d6a9d18b82c63257ca27f3
#
_entry.id   ba963be506d6a9d18b82c63257ca27f3
#
_cell.length_a   1.000
_cell.length_b   1.000
_cell.length_c   1.000
_cell.angle_alpha   90.00
_cell.angle_beta   90.00
_cell.angle_gamma   90.00
#
_symmetry.space_group_name_H-M   'P 1'
#
loop_
_entity.id
_entity.type
_entity.pdbx_description
1 polymer ?
#
loop_
_entity_poly.entity_id
_entity_poly.type
_entity_poly.pdbx_seq_one_letter_code
_entity_poly.pdbx_strand_id
1 'polypeptide(L)'
;MKIANMDEIGITEKRRYILGIIEDAMNELTPEKAIKNNFHADIGKYDKIYVIGFGKAAYSMYTGIRDYIIKKLSYAGIIIPEDENPPVQFPELEILRGTHPYVSQLTVDSSARLLSGVRNASGNDLVIVLISGGGSSLFEMPGPGIGINDIMEVSREIMNNDGDIYTLNRIRSMLSSVKGGKLAQILYPASVLSYIISDVIYDDMGIIASGPLVRPEPVKDISKLIDRYVTGKNLVSLLKERITSANLDDKYYSSIENHIILSNNDFVSNIFSRIDGEKINIGSNINGDVNPVSRNILSILRSVYSLKGRGFWFVCGGETTVNVQGNGSGGRNQELVLRLLEGMKPGEEYTFCSMGTDGIDGKSSAAGGIVDQHTSIPDLGMYLQNNDSNSALSLCHGSIITGRTGNNVSDIMVGYYSGINGNF
;
A
#
# COMPACT_ATOMS: atom_id res chain seq x y z
N MET A 1 4.81 16.32 -5.25
CA MET A 1 4.14 16.53 -3.94
C MET A 1 4.85 17.65 -3.20
N LYS A 2 4.18 18.39 -2.37
CA LYS A 2 4.79 19.40 -1.49
C LYS A 2 4.31 19.17 -0.06
N ILE A 3 5.21 19.26 0.91
CA ILE A 3 4.84 19.29 2.32
C ILE A 3 4.26 20.66 2.59
N ALA A 4 2.96 20.75 2.86
CA ALA A 4 2.22 22.02 2.89
C ALA A 4 2.66 22.95 4.02
N ASN A 5 3.10 22.39 5.15
CA ASN A 5 3.52 23.12 6.34
C ASN A 5 5.02 23.00 6.62
N MET A 6 5.85 22.87 5.58
CA MET A 6 7.32 22.74 5.70
C MET A 6 7.96 23.82 6.58
N ASP A 7 7.54 25.08 6.41
CA ASP A 7 8.11 26.20 7.15
C ASP A 7 7.75 26.14 8.65
N GLU A 8 6.63 25.55 9.00
CA GLU A 8 6.16 25.41 10.38
C GLU A 8 6.87 24.28 11.13
N ILE A 9 7.04 23.11 10.47
CA ILE A 9 7.60 21.91 11.11
C ILE A 9 9.11 21.76 10.93
N GLY A 10 9.70 22.42 9.93
CA GLY A 10 11.14 22.43 9.63
C GLY A 10 11.94 23.37 10.54
N ILE A 11 11.69 23.33 11.85
CA ILE A 11 12.27 24.27 12.85
C ILE A 11 13.75 24.04 13.12
N THR A 12 14.27 22.84 12.85
CA THR A 12 15.70 22.52 12.96
C THR A 12 16.29 22.14 11.61
N GLU A 13 17.62 22.23 11.48
CA GLU A 13 18.35 21.86 10.26
C GLU A 13 18.09 20.37 9.89
N LYS A 14 18.14 19.47 10.88
CA LYS A 14 17.89 18.04 10.66
C LYS A 14 16.45 17.76 10.22
N ARG A 15 15.45 18.46 10.77
CA ARG A 15 14.06 18.31 10.31
C ARG A 15 13.92 18.76 8.84
N ARG A 16 14.46 19.94 8.48
CA ARG A 16 14.42 20.42 7.09
C ARG A 16 15.11 19.46 6.13
N TYR A 17 16.25 18.91 6.53
CA TYR A 17 16.99 17.95 5.74
C TYR A 17 16.18 16.68 5.46
N ILE A 18 15.58 16.05 6.49
CA ILE A 18 14.74 14.85 6.34
C ILE A 18 13.53 15.16 5.46
N LEU A 19 12.81 16.24 5.76
CA LEU A 19 11.58 16.60 5.03
C LEU A 19 11.88 16.91 3.56
N GLY A 20 13.01 17.58 3.28
CA GLY A 20 13.46 17.86 1.91
C GLY A 20 13.78 16.59 1.11
N ILE A 21 14.52 15.65 1.70
CA ILE A 21 14.82 14.36 1.03
C ILE A 21 13.54 13.55 0.76
N ILE A 22 12.60 13.54 1.71
CA ILE A 22 11.32 12.86 1.52
C ILE A 22 10.52 13.52 0.39
N GLU A 23 10.43 14.85 0.38
CA GLU A 23 9.73 15.58 -0.68
C GLU A 23 10.33 15.31 -2.07
N ASP A 24 11.65 15.28 -2.17
CA ASP A 24 12.37 14.95 -3.40
C ASP A 24 12.08 13.51 -3.86
N ALA A 25 12.15 12.53 -2.94
CA ALA A 25 11.83 11.15 -3.24
C ALA A 25 10.37 10.99 -3.72
N MET A 26 9.42 11.63 -3.05
CA MET A 26 8.01 11.63 -3.44
C MET A 26 7.76 12.28 -4.80
N ASN A 27 8.55 13.28 -5.20
CA ASN A 27 8.46 13.92 -6.50
C ASN A 27 9.12 13.12 -7.62
N GLU A 28 10.10 12.32 -7.30
CA GLU A 28 10.79 11.45 -8.25
C GLU A 28 10.02 10.14 -8.48
N LEU A 29 9.57 9.49 -7.41
CA LEU A 29 8.92 8.19 -7.42
C LEU A 29 7.39 8.33 -7.48
N THR A 30 6.87 8.97 -8.52
CA THR A 30 5.43 9.04 -8.76
C THR A 30 4.94 7.83 -9.57
N PRO A 31 3.68 7.40 -9.41
CA PRO A 31 3.08 6.33 -10.22
C PRO A 31 3.22 6.54 -11.74
N GLU A 32 3.03 7.78 -12.20
CA GLU A 32 3.18 8.17 -13.59
C GLU A 32 4.61 7.94 -14.10
N LYS A 33 5.62 8.40 -13.34
CA LYS A 33 7.03 8.22 -13.71
C LYS A 33 7.46 6.76 -13.60
N ALA A 34 7.01 6.06 -12.57
CA ALA A 34 7.33 4.66 -12.37
C ALA A 34 6.89 3.81 -13.56
N ILE A 35 5.63 3.95 -14.00
CA ILE A 35 5.18 3.18 -15.16
C ILE A 35 5.87 3.63 -16.45
N LYS A 36 6.06 4.93 -16.65
CA LYS A 36 6.74 5.47 -17.83
C LYS A 36 8.15 4.93 -17.99
N ASN A 37 8.89 4.82 -16.90
CA ASN A 37 10.26 4.31 -16.88
C ASN A 37 10.33 2.79 -17.07
N ASN A 38 9.26 2.06 -16.81
CA ASN A 38 9.17 0.60 -16.92
C ASN A 38 8.35 0.12 -18.13
N PHE A 39 7.75 1.01 -18.90
CA PHE A 39 6.95 0.66 -20.07
C PHE A 39 7.83 0.44 -21.29
N HIS A 40 8.26 -0.81 -21.51
CA HIS A 40 9.14 -1.22 -22.62
C HIS A 40 8.46 -2.17 -23.60
N ALA A 41 7.12 -2.24 -23.58
CA ALA A 41 6.36 -3.15 -24.43
C ALA A 41 6.52 -2.82 -25.91
N ASP A 42 6.85 -3.83 -26.72
CA ASP A 42 6.72 -3.72 -28.18
C ASP A 42 5.23 -3.80 -28.57
N ILE A 43 4.57 -2.64 -28.55
CA ILE A 43 3.16 -2.55 -28.91
C ILE A 43 2.92 -2.74 -30.42
N GLY A 44 3.98 -2.72 -31.22
CA GLY A 44 3.93 -2.89 -32.68
C GLY A 44 3.32 -4.22 -33.09
N LYS A 45 3.59 -5.28 -32.34
CA LYS A 45 3.19 -6.66 -32.62
C LYS A 45 1.70 -6.97 -32.37
N TYR A 46 0.97 -6.09 -31.70
CA TYR A 46 -0.43 -6.30 -31.36
C TYR A 46 -1.37 -5.52 -32.28
N ASP A 47 -2.55 -6.08 -32.54
CA ASP A 47 -3.57 -5.42 -33.36
C ASP A 47 -4.26 -4.29 -32.58
N LYS A 48 -4.69 -4.57 -31.36
CA LYS A 48 -5.38 -3.65 -30.46
C LYS A 48 -4.79 -3.69 -29.07
N ILE A 49 -4.96 -2.59 -28.35
CA ILE A 49 -4.59 -2.45 -26.95
C ILE A 49 -5.83 -2.16 -26.12
N TYR A 50 -5.97 -2.86 -25.04
CA TYR A 50 -6.98 -2.66 -24.01
C TYR A 50 -6.28 -2.30 -22.70
N VAL A 51 -6.86 -1.39 -21.95
CA VAL A 51 -6.34 -1.03 -20.61
C VAL A 51 -7.44 -1.22 -19.60
N ILE A 52 -7.15 -1.97 -18.54
CA ILE A 52 -7.96 -1.99 -17.34
C ILE A 52 -7.09 -1.65 -16.14
N GLY A 53 -7.65 -0.89 -15.20
CA GLY A 53 -6.91 -0.53 -14.01
C GLY A 53 -7.81 -0.46 -12.77
N PHE A 54 -7.25 -0.74 -11.60
CA PHE A 54 -7.94 -0.61 -10.32
C PHE A 54 -6.96 -0.33 -9.18
N GLY A 55 -7.36 0.58 -8.30
CA GLY A 55 -6.56 1.03 -7.17
C GLY A 55 -6.37 2.54 -7.15
N LYS A 56 -5.86 3.06 -6.04
CA LYS A 56 -5.68 4.50 -5.78
C LYS A 56 -4.75 5.20 -6.78
N ALA A 57 -3.80 4.48 -7.39
CA ALA A 57 -2.85 5.05 -8.34
C ALA A 57 -3.16 4.72 -9.82
N ALA A 58 -4.24 3.98 -10.11
CA ALA A 58 -4.56 3.51 -11.46
C ALA A 58 -4.69 4.66 -12.47
N TYR A 59 -5.25 5.81 -12.07
CA TYR A 59 -5.35 6.98 -12.92
C TYR A 59 -3.96 7.55 -13.29
N SER A 60 -3.09 7.76 -12.30
CA SER A 60 -1.72 8.27 -12.53
C SER A 60 -0.88 7.31 -13.38
N MET A 61 -1.07 5.99 -13.19
CA MET A 61 -0.42 4.99 -14.03
C MET A 61 -0.90 5.08 -15.48
N TYR A 62 -2.21 5.20 -15.71
CA TYR A 62 -2.76 5.38 -17.05
C TYR A 62 -2.17 6.63 -17.74
N THR A 63 -2.10 7.74 -17.01
CA THR A 63 -1.51 8.99 -17.52
C THR A 63 -0.08 8.78 -18.02
N GLY A 64 0.71 7.96 -17.34
CA GLY A 64 2.11 7.69 -17.69
C GLY A 64 2.31 6.91 -18.99
N ILE A 65 1.35 6.07 -19.38
CA ILE A 65 1.48 5.23 -20.61
C ILE A 65 0.59 5.69 -21.77
N ARG A 66 -0.37 6.56 -21.51
CA ARG A 66 -1.41 6.98 -22.48
C ARG A 66 -0.85 7.31 -23.87
N ASP A 67 0.15 8.17 -23.91
CA ASP A 67 0.69 8.68 -25.19
C ASP A 67 1.40 7.60 -26.01
N TYR A 68 1.88 6.53 -25.37
CA TYR A 68 2.49 5.40 -26.05
C TYR A 68 1.46 4.52 -26.76
N ILE A 69 0.27 4.35 -26.16
CA ILE A 69 -0.72 3.35 -26.59
C ILE A 69 -1.91 3.90 -27.36
N ILE A 70 -2.15 5.23 -27.32
CA ILE A 70 -3.37 5.88 -27.82
C ILE A 70 -3.73 5.52 -29.26
N LYS A 71 -2.73 5.32 -30.12
CA LYS A 71 -2.95 5.01 -31.55
C LYS A 71 -3.57 3.63 -31.79
N LYS A 72 -3.38 2.68 -30.89
CA LYS A 72 -3.92 1.31 -30.97
C LYS A 72 -4.95 1.03 -29.87
N LEU A 73 -5.28 2.02 -29.07
CA LEU A 73 -6.19 1.86 -27.95
C LEU A 73 -7.62 1.55 -28.45
N SER A 74 -8.14 0.42 -28.01
CA SER A 74 -9.51 -0.02 -28.29
C SER A 74 -10.46 0.28 -27.12
N TYR A 75 -9.94 0.17 -25.89
CA TYR A 75 -10.67 0.48 -24.67
C TYR A 75 -9.70 0.83 -23.54
N ALA A 76 -10.07 1.80 -22.74
CA ALA A 76 -9.42 2.08 -21.47
C ALA A 76 -10.47 2.33 -20.39
N GLY A 77 -10.40 1.58 -19.30
CA GLY A 77 -11.24 1.75 -18.13
C GLY A 77 -10.43 1.60 -16.83
N ILE A 78 -10.76 2.41 -15.84
CA ILE A 78 -10.14 2.30 -14.51
C ILE A 78 -11.19 2.43 -13.42
N ILE A 79 -10.97 1.73 -12.30
CA ILE A 79 -11.77 1.87 -11.07
C ILE A 79 -10.92 2.57 -10.02
N ILE A 80 -11.38 3.73 -9.57
CA ILE A 80 -10.76 4.52 -8.51
C ILE A 80 -11.72 4.71 -7.34
N PRO A 81 -11.27 5.13 -6.14
CA PRO A 81 -12.15 5.47 -5.03
C PRO A 81 -13.24 6.49 -5.41
N GLU A 82 -14.45 6.32 -4.88
CA GLU A 82 -15.60 7.17 -5.21
C GLU A 82 -15.41 8.65 -4.82
N ASP A 83 -14.58 8.91 -3.81
CA ASP A 83 -14.25 10.24 -3.30
C ASP A 83 -13.04 10.90 -4.01
N GLU A 84 -12.41 10.23 -4.97
CA GLU A 84 -11.31 10.79 -5.76
C GLU A 84 -11.81 11.49 -7.02
N ASN A 85 -11.21 12.63 -7.36
CA ASN A 85 -11.51 13.37 -8.58
C ASN A 85 -10.23 13.60 -9.38
N PRO A 86 -10.06 12.89 -10.50
CA PRO A 86 -8.93 13.09 -11.40
C PRO A 86 -8.87 14.54 -11.92
N PRO A 87 -7.66 15.13 -11.98
CA PRO A 87 -7.49 16.53 -12.37
C PRO A 87 -7.79 16.80 -13.84
N VAL A 88 -7.68 15.79 -14.70
CA VAL A 88 -7.93 15.87 -16.14
C VAL A 88 -8.84 14.71 -16.54
N GLN A 89 -9.79 14.97 -17.44
CA GLN A 89 -10.61 13.93 -18.05
C GLN A 89 -10.10 13.65 -19.46
N PHE A 90 -9.80 12.37 -19.73
CA PHE A 90 -9.42 11.92 -21.08
C PHE A 90 -10.65 11.32 -21.76
N PRO A 91 -11.02 11.78 -22.98
CA PRO A 91 -12.24 11.31 -23.66
C PRO A 91 -12.27 9.80 -23.89
N GLU A 92 -11.10 9.18 -24.04
CA GLU A 92 -10.95 7.74 -24.30
C GLU A 92 -10.92 6.88 -23.02
N LEU A 93 -10.84 7.50 -21.83
CA LEU A 93 -10.74 6.80 -20.55
C LEU A 93 -12.07 6.79 -19.82
N GLU A 94 -12.63 5.59 -19.62
CA GLU A 94 -13.78 5.38 -18.76
C GLU A 94 -13.36 5.33 -17.29
N ILE A 95 -13.79 6.33 -16.50
CA ILE A 95 -13.51 6.38 -15.06
C ILE A 95 -14.72 5.82 -14.31
N LEU A 96 -14.51 4.66 -13.71
CA LEU A 96 -15.47 3.96 -12.88
C LEU A 96 -15.16 4.20 -11.40
N ARG A 97 -16.15 4.03 -10.53
CA ARG A 97 -16.05 4.30 -9.10
C ARG A 97 -16.23 3.04 -8.28
N GLY A 98 -15.45 2.91 -7.23
CA GLY A 98 -15.60 1.84 -6.25
C GLY A 98 -15.43 2.34 -4.84
N THR A 99 -15.88 1.56 -3.88
CA THR A 99 -15.75 1.89 -2.46
C THR A 99 -14.49 1.28 -1.85
N HIS A 100 -13.91 1.99 -0.91
CA HIS A 100 -12.71 1.58 -0.18
C HIS A 100 -12.81 2.08 1.27
N PRO A 101 -12.47 1.30 2.31
CA PRO A 101 -11.83 -0.03 2.27
C PRO A 101 -12.80 -1.22 2.11
N TYR A 102 -14.10 -0.99 2.14
CA TYR A 102 -15.11 -2.05 2.06
C TYR A 102 -15.70 -2.13 0.65
N VAL A 103 -15.91 -3.36 0.20
CA VAL A 103 -16.58 -3.63 -1.08
C VAL A 103 -18.06 -3.25 -1.00
N SER A 104 -18.60 -2.71 -2.09
CA SER A 104 -20.05 -2.40 -2.21
C SER A 104 -20.60 -2.87 -3.56
N GLN A 105 -21.93 -2.73 -3.75
CA GLN A 105 -22.55 -3.02 -5.04
C GLN A 105 -21.99 -2.13 -6.15
N LEU A 106 -21.66 -0.87 -5.84
CA LEU A 106 -21.00 0.04 -6.79
C LEU A 106 -19.68 -0.55 -7.33
N THR A 107 -18.87 -1.16 -6.46
CA THR A 107 -17.62 -1.84 -6.88
C THR A 107 -17.92 -3.01 -7.81
N VAL A 108 -18.92 -3.82 -7.50
CA VAL A 108 -19.31 -4.98 -8.32
C VAL A 108 -19.77 -4.54 -9.70
N ASP A 109 -20.64 -3.56 -9.78
CA ASP A 109 -21.17 -3.01 -11.04
C ASP A 109 -20.03 -2.39 -11.88
N SER A 110 -19.14 -1.66 -11.27
CA SER A 110 -17.94 -1.10 -11.90
C SER A 110 -17.00 -2.18 -12.42
N SER A 111 -16.79 -3.24 -11.64
CA SER A 111 -15.95 -4.38 -12.05
C SER A 111 -16.56 -5.11 -13.26
N ALA A 112 -17.86 -5.34 -13.24
CA ALA A 112 -18.56 -5.94 -14.37
C ALA A 112 -18.48 -5.07 -15.64
N ARG A 113 -18.62 -3.76 -15.49
CA ARG A 113 -18.48 -2.78 -16.57
C ARG A 113 -17.06 -2.78 -17.14
N LEU A 114 -16.05 -2.74 -16.26
CA LEU A 114 -14.64 -2.79 -16.64
C LEU A 114 -14.32 -4.04 -17.48
N LEU A 115 -14.76 -5.21 -17.02
CA LEU A 115 -14.53 -6.48 -17.71
C LEU A 115 -15.28 -6.56 -19.04
N SER A 116 -16.47 -5.95 -19.14
CA SER A 116 -17.20 -5.89 -20.40
C SER A 116 -16.44 -5.17 -21.51
N GLY A 117 -15.60 -4.20 -21.15
CA GLY A 117 -14.75 -3.43 -22.08
C GLY A 117 -13.64 -4.26 -22.73
N VAL A 118 -13.20 -5.34 -22.09
CA VAL A 118 -12.11 -6.22 -22.59
C VAL A 118 -12.60 -7.56 -23.13
N ARG A 119 -13.91 -7.83 -23.11
CA ARG A 119 -14.47 -9.14 -23.52
C ARG A 119 -14.16 -9.56 -24.96
N ASN A 120 -13.84 -8.61 -25.83
CA ASN A 120 -13.56 -8.85 -27.24
C ASN A 120 -12.04 -8.92 -27.52
N ALA A 121 -11.19 -8.91 -26.49
CA ALA A 121 -9.75 -9.08 -26.67
C ALA A 121 -9.44 -10.49 -27.15
N SER A 122 -8.57 -10.60 -28.15
CA SER A 122 -8.18 -11.84 -28.81
C SER A 122 -6.71 -12.18 -28.56
N GLY A 123 -6.24 -13.31 -29.07
CA GLY A 123 -4.83 -13.71 -28.93
C GLY A 123 -3.83 -12.77 -29.66
N ASN A 124 -4.31 -11.93 -30.58
CA ASN A 124 -3.49 -10.92 -31.26
C ASN A 124 -3.47 -9.56 -30.54
N ASP A 125 -4.19 -9.45 -29.42
CA ASP A 125 -4.36 -8.19 -28.71
C ASP A 125 -3.54 -8.19 -27.42
N LEU A 126 -3.26 -6.98 -26.92
CA LEU A 126 -2.62 -6.76 -25.64
C LEU A 126 -3.63 -6.17 -24.63
N VAL A 127 -3.73 -6.77 -23.47
CA VAL A 127 -4.39 -6.18 -22.30
C VAL A 127 -3.35 -5.70 -21.32
N ILE A 128 -3.33 -4.40 -21.07
CA ILE A 128 -2.50 -3.79 -20.03
C ILE A 128 -3.33 -3.70 -18.76
N VAL A 129 -2.82 -4.24 -17.65
CA VAL A 129 -3.51 -4.24 -16.35
C VAL A 129 -2.73 -3.38 -15.36
N LEU A 130 -3.36 -2.33 -14.84
CA LEU A 130 -2.77 -1.38 -13.89
C LEU A 130 -3.30 -1.68 -12.49
N ILE A 131 -2.42 -2.13 -11.59
CA ILE A 131 -2.78 -2.56 -10.24
C ILE A 131 -2.06 -1.70 -9.21
N SER A 132 -2.80 -1.22 -8.21
CA SER A 132 -2.20 -0.49 -7.08
C SER A 132 -2.97 -0.69 -5.78
N GLY A 133 -2.49 -0.11 -4.69
CA GLY A 133 -3.08 -0.21 -3.37
C GLY A 133 -4.58 0.11 -3.35
N GLY A 134 -5.31 -0.62 -2.51
CA GLY A 134 -6.77 -0.58 -2.46
C GLY A 134 -7.48 -1.45 -3.50
N GLY A 135 -6.74 -2.07 -4.44
CA GLY A 135 -7.30 -2.89 -5.51
C GLY A 135 -8.16 -4.07 -5.01
N SER A 136 -7.89 -4.61 -3.83
CA SER A 136 -8.68 -5.69 -3.25
C SER A 136 -10.15 -5.33 -2.98
N SER A 137 -10.45 -4.06 -2.68
CA SER A 137 -11.80 -3.56 -2.45
C SER A 137 -12.39 -2.85 -3.67
N LEU A 138 -11.56 -2.25 -4.51
CA LEU A 138 -11.99 -1.52 -5.71
C LEU A 138 -12.31 -2.43 -6.89
N PHE A 139 -11.81 -3.68 -6.91
CA PHE A 139 -12.06 -4.65 -7.98
C PHE A 139 -12.54 -5.97 -7.40
N GLU A 140 -13.84 -6.22 -7.49
CA GLU A 140 -14.49 -7.41 -6.96
C GLU A 140 -15.68 -7.84 -7.80
N MET A 141 -15.77 -9.14 -8.02
CA MET A 141 -16.97 -9.79 -8.54
C MET A 141 -17.25 -11.05 -7.73
N PRO A 142 -18.39 -11.12 -7.04
CA PRO A 142 -18.79 -12.34 -6.34
C PRO A 142 -18.84 -13.55 -7.28
N GLY A 143 -18.41 -14.69 -6.78
CA GLY A 143 -18.50 -15.94 -7.51
C GLY A 143 -19.96 -16.44 -7.64
N PRO A 144 -20.24 -17.39 -8.55
CA PRO A 144 -21.58 -17.93 -8.71
C PRO A 144 -22.17 -18.41 -7.38
N GLY A 145 -23.40 -17.99 -7.06
CA GLY A 145 -24.08 -18.34 -5.82
C GLY A 145 -23.55 -17.64 -4.56
N ILE A 146 -22.70 -16.62 -4.69
CA ILE A 146 -22.19 -15.81 -3.60
C ILE A 146 -22.71 -14.39 -3.75
N GLY A 147 -23.23 -13.83 -2.66
CA GLY A 147 -23.63 -12.43 -2.59
C GLY A 147 -22.50 -11.54 -2.05
N ILE A 148 -22.62 -10.25 -2.29
CA ILE A 148 -21.66 -9.28 -1.73
C ILE A 148 -21.68 -9.29 -0.20
N ASN A 149 -22.85 -9.54 0.42
CA ASN A 149 -22.99 -9.63 1.86
C ASN A 149 -22.18 -10.80 2.43
N ASP A 150 -22.10 -11.93 1.71
CA ASP A 150 -21.27 -13.07 2.13
C ASP A 150 -19.79 -12.69 2.19
N ILE A 151 -19.30 -11.92 1.18
CA ILE A 151 -17.91 -11.44 1.16
C ILE A 151 -17.64 -10.48 2.32
N MET A 152 -18.58 -9.59 2.61
CA MET A 152 -18.45 -8.62 3.70
C MET A 152 -18.49 -9.30 5.07
N GLU A 153 -19.42 -10.22 5.27
CA GLU A 153 -19.58 -10.98 6.52
C GLU A 153 -18.33 -11.81 6.81
N VAL A 154 -17.89 -12.63 5.85
CA VAL A 154 -16.70 -13.46 5.99
C VAL A 154 -15.45 -12.62 6.23
N SER A 155 -15.31 -11.49 5.55
CA SER A 155 -14.17 -10.59 5.78
C SER A 155 -14.17 -10.02 7.19
N ARG A 156 -15.33 -9.67 7.73
CA ARG A 156 -15.50 -9.17 9.09
C ARG A 156 -15.20 -10.26 10.12
N GLU A 157 -15.70 -11.47 9.90
CA GLU A 157 -15.44 -12.63 10.79
C GLU A 157 -13.94 -12.95 10.89
N ILE A 158 -13.22 -12.92 9.76
CA ILE A 158 -11.78 -13.16 9.75
C ILE A 158 -11.04 -12.08 10.55
N MET A 159 -11.36 -10.81 10.31
CA MET A 159 -10.72 -9.68 11.01
C MET A 159 -11.02 -9.66 12.50
N ASN A 160 -12.24 -10.04 12.92
CA ASN A 160 -12.65 -10.04 14.32
C ASN A 160 -12.11 -11.24 15.11
N ASN A 161 -11.66 -12.30 14.44
CA ASN A 161 -11.17 -13.54 15.05
C ASN A 161 -9.68 -13.79 14.82
N ASP A 162 -8.87 -12.73 14.83
CA ASP A 162 -7.40 -12.76 14.70
C ASP A 162 -6.90 -13.47 13.43
N GLY A 163 -7.68 -13.42 12.35
CA GLY A 163 -7.25 -13.93 11.05
C GLY A 163 -6.22 -12.99 10.42
N ASP A 164 -5.13 -13.57 9.94
CA ASP A 164 -4.09 -12.82 9.24
C ASP A 164 -4.50 -12.43 7.81
N ILE A 165 -3.73 -11.55 7.20
CA ILE A 165 -3.97 -11.06 5.83
C ILE A 165 -3.91 -12.19 4.80
N TYR A 166 -3.11 -13.22 5.01
CA TYR A 166 -3.01 -14.38 4.12
C TYR A 166 -4.29 -15.20 4.15
N THR A 167 -4.82 -15.48 5.33
CA THR A 167 -6.11 -16.15 5.53
C THR A 167 -7.25 -15.35 4.89
N LEU A 168 -7.29 -14.04 5.11
CA LEU A 168 -8.29 -13.15 4.53
C LEU A 168 -8.26 -13.20 2.99
N ASN A 169 -7.09 -12.99 2.38
CA ASN A 169 -6.94 -13.00 0.92
C ASN A 169 -7.28 -14.37 0.34
N ARG A 170 -6.94 -15.44 1.04
CA ARG A 170 -7.20 -16.79 0.60
C ARG A 170 -8.69 -17.11 0.52
N ILE A 171 -9.42 -16.83 1.57
CA ILE A 171 -10.87 -17.06 1.60
C ILE A 171 -11.58 -16.09 0.65
N ARG A 172 -11.19 -14.83 0.59
CA ARG A 172 -11.70 -13.87 -0.40
C ARG A 172 -11.52 -14.34 -1.83
N SER A 173 -10.36 -14.92 -2.17
CA SER A 173 -10.10 -15.46 -3.50
C SER A 173 -11.07 -16.59 -3.86
N MET A 174 -11.54 -17.37 -2.91
CA MET A 174 -12.54 -18.43 -3.15
C MET A 174 -13.96 -17.87 -3.37
N LEU A 175 -14.26 -16.73 -2.70
CA LEU A 175 -15.55 -16.05 -2.84
C LEU A 175 -15.68 -15.25 -4.13
N SER A 176 -14.56 -14.88 -4.75
CA SER A 176 -14.47 -13.98 -5.89
C SER A 176 -14.37 -14.73 -7.24
N SER A 177 -14.88 -14.13 -8.32
CA SER A 177 -14.68 -14.57 -9.71
C SER A 177 -13.47 -13.92 -10.39
N VAL A 178 -12.80 -12.95 -9.75
CA VAL A 178 -11.69 -12.19 -10.38
C VAL A 178 -10.37 -12.31 -9.64
N LYS A 179 -10.39 -12.72 -8.35
CA LYS A 179 -9.21 -12.86 -7.49
C LYS A 179 -8.60 -14.25 -7.56
N GLY A 180 -7.38 -14.41 -7.00
CA GLY A 180 -6.69 -15.70 -6.95
C GLY A 180 -6.45 -16.28 -8.33
N GLY A 181 -5.94 -15.49 -9.24
CA GLY A 181 -5.58 -15.89 -10.61
C GLY A 181 -6.73 -15.96 -11.61
N LYS A 182 -7.98 -15.72 -11.19
CA LYS A 182 -9.14 -15.93 -12.08
C LYS A 182 -9.29 -14.85 -13.16
N LEU A 183 -8.75 -13.65 -12.95
CA LEU A 183 -8.69 -12.63 -13.98
C LEU A 183 -7.89 -13.13 -15.21
N ALA A 184 -6.86 -13.94 -15.00
CA ALA A 184 -6.10 -14.56 -16.07
C ALA A 184 -6.99 -15.39 -17.03
N GLN A 185 -7.92 -16.16 -16.47
CA GLN A 185 -8.87 -16.94 -17.25
C GLN A 185 -9.82 -16.05 -18.06
N ILE A 186 -10.25 -14.92 -17.48
CA ILE A 186 -11.17 -13.98 -18.14
C ILE A 186 -10.49 -13.29 -19.32
N LEU A 187 -9.21 -12.97 -19.20
CA LEU A 187 -8.45 -12.27 -20.23
C LEU A 187 -7.88 -13.17 -21.33
N TYR A 188 -7.85 -14.50 -21.09
CA TYR A 188 -7.39 -15.45 -22.10
C TYR A 188 -8.30 -15.43 -23.35
N PRO A 189 -7.76 -15.44 -24.60
CA PRO A 189 -6.37 -15.75 -24.98
C PRO A 189 -5.45 -14.52 -25.23
N ALA A 190 -5.84 -13.32 -24.81
CA ALA A 190 -5.01 -12.13 -25.01
C ALA A 190 -3.67 -12.21 -24.27
N SER A 191 -2.67 -11.52 -24.81
CA SER A 191 -1.43 -11.23 -24.05
C SER A 191 -1.71 -10.23 -22.96
N VAL A 192 -1.11 -10.42 -21.78
CA VAL A 192 -1.35 -9.53 -20.63
C VAL A 192 -0.02 -9.00 -20.08
N LEU A 193 0.09 -7.68 -20.00
CA LEU A 193 1.15 -6.99 -19.25
C LEU A 193 0.53 -6.32 -18.02
N SER A 194 0.91 -6.79 -16.86
CA SER A 194 0.44 -6.21 -15.60
C SER A 194 1.54 -5.35 -14.99
N TYR A 195 1.23 -4.10 -14.70
CA TYR A 195 2.08 -3.17 -13.97
C TYR A 195 1.50 -2.93 -12.59
N ILE A 196 2.33 -3.14 -11.57
CA ILE A 196 1.90 -3.22 -10.17
C ILE A 196 2.68 -2.19 -9.34
N ILE A 197 1.96 -1.38 -8.57
CA ILE A 197 2.52 -0.60 -7.47
C ILE A 197 2.19 -1.33 -6.19
N SER A 198 3.21 -1.76 -5.46
CA SER A 198 3.06 -2.59 -4.27
C SER A 198 2.91 -1.74 -3.01
N ASP A 199 1.82 -1.98 -2.27
CA ASP A 199 1.61 -1.51 -0.90
C ASP A 199 1.72 -2.65 0.13
N VAL A 200 2.20 -3.81 -0.31
CA VAL A 200 2.29 -5.02 0.51
C VAL A 200 3.74 -5.30 0.91
N ILE A 201 3.92 -5.67 2.17
CA ILE A 201 5.22 -6.10 2.70
C ILE A 201 5.71 -7.33 1.93
N TYR A 202 7.01 -7.38 1.60
CA TYR A 202 7.67 -8.40 0.78
C TYR A 202 7.22 -8.44 -0.70
N ASP A 203 6.43 -7.49 -1.16
CA ASP A 203 6.00 -7.38 -2.56
C ASP A 203 5.34 -8.68 -3.11
N ASP A 204 4.60 -9.39 -2.25
CA ASP A 204 3.92 -10.63 -2.64
C ASP A 204 2.76 -10.34 -3.59
N MET A 205 2.98 -10.61 -4.87
CA MET A 205 1.97 -10.41 -5.92
C MET A 205 0.70 -11.25 -5.73
N GLY A 206 0.77 -12.34 -4.96
CA GLY A 206 -0.39 -13.16 -4.60
C GLY A 206 -1.30 -12.46 -3.58
N ILE A 207 -0.77 -11.47 -2.84
CA ILE A 207 -1.50 -10.68 -1.85
C ILE A 207 -1.99 -9.36 -2.45
N ILE A 208 -1.17 -8.70 -3.29
CA ILE A 208 -1.53 -7.43 -3.91
C ILE A 208 -2.83 -7.58 -4.69
N ALA A 209 -3.85 -6.78 -4.36
CA ALA A 209 -5.19 -6.87 -4.92
C ALA A 209 -5.81 -8.29 -4.86
N SER A 210 -5.33 -9.15 -3.94
CA SER A 210 -5.66 -10.58 -3.81
C SER A 210 -5.27 -11.43 -5.04
N GLY A 211 -4.16 -11.09 -5.69
CA GLY A 211 -3.51 -11.87 -6.74
C GLY A 211 -4.35 -12.18 -7.98
N PRO A 212 -4.97 -11.19 -8.66
CA PRO A 212 -5.91 -11.46 -9.75
C PRO A 212 -5.28 -12.17 -10.96
N LEU A 213 -3.98 -11.95 -11.20
CA LEU A 213 -3.21 -12.46 -12.33
C LEU A 213 -2.10 -13.44 -11.93
N VAL A 214 -2.07 -13.85 -10.68
CA VAL A 214 -1.04 -14.73 -10.13
C VAL A 214 -1.65 -16.12 -9.90
N ARG A 215 -0.96 -17.17 -10.36
CA ARG A 215 -1.38 -18.53 -10.10
C ARG A 215 -1.43 -18.77 -8.58
N PRO A 216 -2.59 -19.20 -8.05
CA PRO A 216 -2.70 -19.41 -6.62
C PRO A 216 -1.90 -20.63 -6.17
N GLU A 217 -1.12 -20.48 -5.09
CA GLU A 217 -0.47 -21.61 -4.43
C GLU A 217 -1.52 -22.54 -3.77
N PRO A 218 -1.34 -23.85 -3.83
CA PRO A 218 -2.17 -24.78 -3.08
C PRO A 218 -2.05 -24.53 -1.57
N VAL A 219 -3.18 -24.36 -0.87
CA VAL A 219 -3.18 -24.19 0.60
C VAL A 219 -3.48 -25.49 1.29
N LYS A 220 -2.54 -25.97 2.07
CA LYS A 220 -2.79 -27.04 3.03
C LYS A 220 -3.86 -26.58 4.03
N ASP A 221 -4.80 -27.46 4.33
CA ASP A 221 -5.82 -27.23 5.38
C ASP A 221 -6.82 -26.08 5.11
N ILE A 222 -7.01 -25.64 3.87
CA ILE A 222 -7.99 -24.59 3.51
C ILE A 222 -9.39 -24.93 4.04
N SER A 223 -9.76 -26.21 4.10
CA SER A 223 -11.04 -26.66 4.66
C SER A 223 -11.19 -26.28 6.13
N LYS A 224 -10.12 -26.38 6.91
CA LYS A 224 -10.13 -25.98 8.36
C LYS A 224 -10.31 -24.47 8.51
N LEU A 225 -9.70 -23.67 7.62
CA LEU A 225 -9.88 -22.21 7.62
C LEU A 225 -11.33 -21.83 7.30
N ILE A 226 -11.96 -22.53 6.32
CA ILE A 226 -13.38 -22.33 6.03
C ILE A 226 -14.23 -22.66 7.25
N ASP A 227 -14.02 -23.81 7.90
CA ASP A 227 -14.78 -24.22 9.07
C ASP A 227 -14.61 -23.24 10.27
N ARG A 228 -13.46 -22.56 10.36
CA ARG A 228 -13.17 -21.60 11.42
C ARG A 228 -13.81 -20.23 11.18
N TYR A 229 -13.79 -19.73 9.96
CA TYR A 229 -14.11 -18.33 9.68
C TYR A 229 -15.39 -18.11 8.85
N VAL A 230 -15.97 -19.18 8.30
CA VAL A 230 -17.18 -19.05 7.48
C VAL A 230 -18.38 -19.59 8.24
N THR A 231 -19.35 -18.73 8.51
CA THR A 231 -20.54 -19.08 9.26
C THR A 231 -21.68 -19.60 8.34
N GLY A 232 -22.48 -19.84 7.95
CA GLY A 232 -23.52 -20.28 7.02
C GLY A 232 -23.24 -21.64 6.37
N LYS A 233 -24.02 -22.66 6.72
CA LYS A 233 -23.85 -24.04 6.21
C LYS A 233 -23.82 -24.14 4.69
N ASN A 234 -24.65 -23.38 3.99
CA ASN A 234 -24.70 -23.37 2.53
C ASN A 234 -23.41 -22.80 1.92
N LEU A 235 -22.87 -21.71 2.49
CA LEU A 235 -21.64 -21.08 2.04
C LEU A 235 -20.43 -21.99 2.32
N VAL A 236 -20.37 -22.62 3.49
CA VAL A 236 -19.32 -23.60 3.83
C VAL A 236 -19.33 -24.76 2.83
N SER A 237 -20.49 -25.33 2.51
CA SER A 237 -20.61 -26.43 1.55
C SER A 237 -20.17 -26.00 0.15
N LEU A 238 -20.59 -24.82 -0.32
CA LEU A 238 -20.22 -24.26 -1.61
C LEU A 238 -18.70 -24.01 -1.71
N LEU A 239 -18.08 -23.47 -0.66
CA LEU A 239 -16.63 -23.22 -0.66
C LEU A 239 -15.83 -24.53 -0.62
N LYS A 240 -16.29 -25.55 0.14
CA LYS A 240 -15.65 -26.87 0.17
C LYS A 240 -15.72 -27.58 -1.19
N GLU A 241 -16.83 -27.45 -1.90
CA GLU A 241 -16.95 -27.98 -3.27
C GLU A 241 -15.96 -27.30 -4.23
N ARG A 242 -15.75 -26.00 -4.08
CA ARG A 242 -14.79 -25.24 -4.90
C ARG A 242 -13.32 -25.57 -4.64
N ILE A 243 -12.96 -26.10 -3.47
CA ILE A 243 -11.59 -26.56 -3.22
C ILE A 243 -11.18 -27.61 -4.23
N THR A 244 -12.09 -28.51 -4.57
CA THR A 244 -11.84 -29.63 -5.50
C THR A 244 -11.84 -29.22 -6.97
N SER A 245 -12.48 -28.09 -7.31
CA SER A 245 -12.61 -27.58 -8.68
C SER A 245 -11.62 -26.46 -9.03
N ALA A 246 -10.77 -26.03 -8.09
CA ALA A 246 -9.94 -24.84 -8.21
C ALA A 246 -8.63 -25.02 -9.01
N ASN A 247 -8.54 -26.02 -9.90
CA ASN A 247 -7.40 -26.19 -10.80
C ASN A 247 -7.55 -25.27 -12.02
N LEU A 248 -7.00 -24.05 -11.95
CA LEU A 248 -6.85 -23.20 -13.13
C LEU A 248 -5.73 -23.77 -13.99
N ASP A 249 -6.03 -24.01 -15.28
CA ASP A 249 -5.11 -24.54 -16.27
C ASP A 249 -3.94 -23.58 -16.49
N ASP A 250 -2.73 -24.12 -16.58
CA ASP A 250 -1.48 -23.36 -16.79
C ASP A 250 -1.50 -22.49 -18.06
N LYS A 251 -2.29 -22.87 -19.05
CA LYS A 251 -2.44 -22.09 -20.28
C LYS A 251 -2.91 -20.65 -20.04
N TYR A 252 -3.69 -20.40 -18.97
CA TYR A 252 -4.20 -19.07 -18.66
C TYR A 252 -3.11 -18.11 -18.19
N TYR A 253 -1.97 -18.65 -17.71
CA TYR A 253 -0.85 -17.84 -17.20
C TYR A 253 0.30 -17.70 -18.19
N SER A 254 0.31 -18.49 -19.28
CA SER A 254 1.42 -18.54 -20.22
C SER A 254 1.68 -17.25 -21.01
N SER A 255 0.69 -16.36 -21.09
CA SER A 255 0.77 -15.07 -21.78
C SER A 255 0.69 -13.87 -20.85
N ILE A 256 0.94 -14.08 -19.55
CA ILE A 256 0.91 -13.02 -18.54
C ILE A 256 2.31 -12.70 -18.06
N GLU A 257 2.65 -11.41 -18.09
CA GLU A 257 3.85 -10.87 -17.47
C GLU A 257 3.43 -9.86 -16.39
N ASN A 258 3.87 -10.10 -15.14
CA ASN A 258 3.61 -9.21 -14.00
C ASN A 258 4.89 -8.46 -13.63
N HIS A 259 4.81 -7.13 -13.53
CA HIS A 259 5.93 -6.24 -13.22
C HIS A 259 5.59 -5.36 -12.03
N ILE A 260 6.30 -5.52 -10.91
CA ILE A 260 6.28 -4.54 -9.84
C ILE A 260 7.17 -3.38 -10.27
N ILE A 261 6.59 -2.20 -10.41
CA ILE A 261 7.27 -1.01 -10.95
C ILE A 261 7.55 0.06 -9.90
N LEU A 262 6.95 -0.08 -8.74
CA LEU A 262 7.19 0.78 -7.59
C LEU A 262 6.77 0.05 -6.31
N SER A 263 7.63 0.13 -5.30
CA SER A 263 7.43 -0.51 -4.00
C SER A 263 7.99 0.36 -2.87
N ASN A 264 7.75 -0.04 -1.63
CA ASN A 264 8.34 0.60 -0.46
C ASN A 264 9.88 0.58 -0.50
N ASN A 265 10.47 -0.53 -0.97
CA ASN A 265 11.91 -0.66 -1.08
C ASN A 265 12.55 0.35 -2.04
N ASP A 266 11.83 0.77 -3.09
CA ASP A 266 12.32 1.80 -4.02
C ASP A 266 12.42 3.15 -3.31
N PHE A 267 11.43 3.50 -2.47
CA PHE A 267 11.47 4.71 -1.65
C PHE A 267 12.60 4.68 -0.62
N VAL A 268 12.72 3.59 0.12
CA VAL A 268 13.79 3.41 1.11
C VAL A 268 15.16 3.52 0.44
N SER A 269 15.36 2.89 -0.71
CA SER A 269 16.62 2.92 -1.47
C SER A 269 16.92 4.31 -2.04
N ASN A 270 15.91 4.99 -2.58
CA ASN A 270 16.05 6.36 -3.11
C ASN A 270 16.44 7.34 -2.01
N ILE A 271 15.72 7.33 -0.88
CA ILE A 271 16.02 8.17 0.28
C ILE A 271 17.42 7.84 0.82
N PHE A 272 17.73 6.54 0.97
CA PHE A 272 19.05 6.12 1.43
C PHE A 272 20.17 6.65 0.53
N SER A 273 20.01 6.64 -0.78
CA SER A 273 21.01 7.14 -1.74
C SER A 273 21.27 8.63 -1.58
N ARG A 274 20.26 9.43 -1.21
CA ARG A 274 20.30 10.90 -1.05
C ARG A 274 20.88 11.37 0.27
N ILE A 275 20.92 10.51 1.28
CA ILE A 275 21.48 10.88 2.58
C ILE A 275 22.99 10.99 2.47
N ASP A 276 23.53 12.11 2.91
CA ASP A 276 24.97 12.35 3.04
C ASP A 276 25.48 11.91 4.42
N GLY A 277 26.74 11.43 4.43
CA GLY A 277 27.42 11.06 5.68
C GLY A 277 27.15 9.62 6.12
N GLU A 278 27.35 9.37 7.42
CA GLU A 278 27.16 8.04 8.01
C GLU A 278 25.67 7.67 8.03
N LYS A 279 25.34 6.51 7.50
CA LYS A 279 23.94 6.07 7.35
C LYS A 279 23.79 4.57 7.43
N ILE A 280 22.58 4.12 7.78
CA ILE A 280 22.18 2.72 7.75
C ILE A 280 20.81 2.56 7.10
N ASN A 281 20.60 1.45 6.42
CA ASN A 281 19.31 1.01 5.94
C ASN A 281 18.84 -0.15 6.84
N ILE A 282 17.73 0.03 7.53
CA ILE A 282 17.15 -1.00 8.43
C ILE A 282 16.25 -1.96 7.64
N GLY A 283 15.83 -1.60 6.42
CA GLY A 283 14.99 -2.41 5.55
C GLY A 283 13.62 -1.78 5.28
N SER A 284 12.86 -2.41 4.41
CA SER A 284 11.53 -1.96 3.96
C SER A 284 10.38 -2.87 4.45
N ASN A 285 10.65 -3.74 5.43
CA ASN A 285 9.71 -4.77 5.89
C ASN A 285 9.33 -4.61 7.38
N ILE A 286 9.37 -3.37 7.88
CA ILE A 286 8.95 -3.07 9.25
C ILE A 286 7.45 -3.28 9.36
N ASN A 287 7.01 -4.17 10.27
CA ASN A 287 5.60 -4.49 10.47
C ASN A 287 5.28 -4.81 11.92
N GLY A 288 3.99 -4.81 12.23
CA GLY A 288 3.47 -5.13 13.55
C GLY A 288 3.07 -3.90 14.35
N ASP A 289 2.69 -4.11 15.60
CA ASP A 289 2.23 -3.05 16.50
C ASP A 289 3.35 -2.03 16.79
N VAL A 290 2.99 -0.74 16.78
CA VAL A 290 3.93 0.38 16.98
C VAL A 290 4.72 0.30 18.29
N ASN A 291 4.17 -0.32 19.35
CA ASN A 291 4.85 -0.44 20.64
C ASN A 291 6.08 -1.36 20.59
N PRO A 292 5.99 -2.64 20.17
CA PRO A 292 7.18 -3.46 19.99
C PRO A 292 8.09 -2.93 18.89
N VAL A 293 7.54 -2.40 17.79
CA VAL A 293 8.32 -1.86 16.67
C VAL A 293 9.19 -0.69 17.12
N SER A 294 8.66 0.28 17.85
CA SER A 294 9.44 1.42 18.36
C SER A 294 10.59 0.98 19.26
N ARG A 295 10.35 0.04 20.17
CA ARG A 295 11.41 -0.53 21.04
C ARG A 295 12.49 -1.25 20.23
N ASN A 296 12.11 -2.00 19.19
CA ASN A 296 13.07 -2.68 18.32
C ASN A 296 13.92 -1.69 17.53
N ILE A 297 13.32 -0.64 16.96
CA ILE A 297 14.05 0.42 16.27
C ILE A 297 15.05 1.07 17.22
N LEU A 298 14.65 1.49 18.42
CA LEU A 298 15.54 2.09 19.41
C LEU A 298 16.68 1.15 19.83
N SER A 299 16.40 -0.14 19.97
CA SER A 299 17.42 -1.17 20.26
C SER A 299 18.46 -1.27 19.15
N ILE A 300 18.02 -1.27 17.89
CA ILE A 300 18.91 -1.27 16.72
C ILE A 300 19.77 -0.02 16.70
N LEU A 301 19.16 1.16 16.87
CA LEU A 301 19.86 2.44 16.84
C LEU A 301 20.95 2.53 17.93
N ARG A 302 20.62 2.12 19.15
CA ARG A 302 21.57 2.09 20.29
C ARG A 302 22.70 1.08 20.06
N SER A 303 22.39 -0.09 19.52
CA SER A 303 23.39 -1.12 19.19
C SER A 303 24.34 -0.65 18.11
N VAL A 304 23.83 -0.04 17.04
CA VAL A 304 24.66 0.53 15.97
C VAL A 304 25.54 1.67 16.49
N TYR A 305 24.98 2.56 17.32
CA TYR A 305 25.76 3.63 17.92
C TYR A 305 26.90 3.11 18.82
N SER A 306 26.62 2.08 19.62
CA SER A 306 27.66 1.44 20.45
C SER A 306 28.80 0.86 19.62
N LEU A 307 28.52 0.37 18.40
CA LEU A 307 29.56 -0.15 17.50
C LEU A 307 30.32 0.94 16.75
N LYS A 308 29.63 2.04 16.37
CA LYS A 308 30.20 3.11 15.54
C LYS A 308 30.86 4.24 16.33
N GLY A 309 30.39 4.50 17.54
CA GLY A 309 30.84 5.61 18.39
C GLY A 309 30.54 7.01 17.85
N ARG A 310 29.66 7.13 16.86
CA ARG A 310 29.28 8.40 16.21
C ARG A 310 27.84 8.37 15.72
N GLY A 311 27.24 9.57 15.59
CA GLY A 311 25.88 9.72 15.07
C GLY A 311 25.77 9.31 13.61
N PHE A 312 24.56 8.87 13.23
CA PHE A 312 24.25 8.37 11.88
C PHE A 312 22.79 8.62 11.53
N TRP A 313 22.54 8.69 10.24
CA TRP A 313 21.21 8.67 9.66
C TRP A 313 20.69 7.25 9.52
N PHE A 314 19.39 7.07 9.56
CA PHE A 314 18.76 5.79 9.22
C PHE A 314 17.55 6.00 8.34
N VAL A 315 17.25 5.00 7.54
CA VAL A 315 16.02 4.88 6.78
C VAL A 315 15.46 3.49 6.94
N CYS A 316 14.15 3.40 7.04
CA CYS A 316 13.42 2.14 6.91
C CYS A 316 12.01 2.42 6.37
N GLY A 317 11.31 1.35 6.02
CA GLY A 317 9.94 1.43 5.56
C GLY A 317 9.15 0.19 5.96
N GLY A 318 7.86 0.21 5.66
CA GLY A 318 6.96 -0.88 5.97
C GLY A 318 5.58 -0.40 6.33
N GLU A 319 4.83 -1.18 7.10
CA GLU A 319 3.50 -0.83 7.54
C GLU A 319 3.26 -1.31 8.97
N THR A 320 3.25 -0.37 9.91
CA THR A 320 2.93 -0.67 11.31
C THR A 320 1.43 -0.65 11.57
N THR A 321 1.02 -1.16 12.72
CA THR A 321 -0.37 -1.15 13.17
C THR A 321 -0.48 -0.49 14.54
N VAL A 322 -1.66 0.01 14.88
CA VAL A 322 -2.01 0.56 16.19
C VAL A 322 -3.17 -0.22 16.77
N ASN A 323 -3.01 -0.68 18.01
CA ASN A 323 -4.12 -1.20 18.77
C ASN A 323 -4.92 -0.02 19.36
N VAL A 324 -6.05 0.31 18.73
CA VAL A 324 -6.87 1.46 19.13
C VAL A 324 -7.70 1.09 20.35
N GLN A 325 -7.44 1.74 21.47
CA GLN A 325 -8.17 1.58 22.74
C GLN A 325 -8.89 2.85 23.17
N GLY A 326 -8.44 3.99 22.68
CA GLY A 326 -9.00 5.31 22.98
C GLY A 326 -9.91 5.87 21.89
N ASN A 327 -10.32 7.12 22.09
CA ASN A 327 -11.19 7.86 21.15
C ASN A 327 -10.47 9.03 20.46
N GLY A 328 -9.17 9.13 20.62
CA GLY A 328 -8.36 10.20 20.07
C GLY A 328 -8.24 10.16 18.54
N SER A 329 -7.57 11.15 18.00
CA SER A 329 -7.27 11.29 16.57
C SER A 329 -5.79 11.06 16.30
N GLY A 330 -5.47 10.36 15.21
CA GLY A 330 -4.11 10.07 14.80
C GLY A 330 -4.03 8.82 13.94
N GLY A 331 -2.80 8.36 13.74
CA GLY A 331 -2.53 7.15 12.99
C GLY A 331 -1.20 6.52 13.41
N ARG A 332 -0.82 5.45 12.70
CA ARG A 332 0.34 4.62 13.03
C ARG A 332 1.68 5.36 12.92
N ASN A 333 1.80 6.26 11.94
CA ASN A 333 3.02 7.02 11.74
C ASN A 333 3.24 8.07 12.84
N GLN A 334 2.17 8.77 13.18
CA GLN A 334 2.16 9.75 14.27
C GLN A 334 2.44 9.08 15.62
N GLU A 335 1.78 7.95 15.90
CA GLU A 335 2.01 7.22 17.14
C GLU A 335 3.42 6.63 17.20
N LEU A 336 3.97 6.13 16.09
CA LEU A 336 5.32 5.58 16.06
C LEU A 336 6.37 6.62 16.46
N VAL A 337 6.34 7.83 15.92
CA VAL A 337 7.32 8.87 16.29
C VAL A 337 7.17 9.30 17.74
N LEU A 338 5.97 9.32 18.31
CA LEU A 338 5.73 9.59 19.72
C LEU A 338 6.22 8.47 20.64
N ARG A 339 6.07 7.20 20.22
CA ARG A 339 6.63 6.05 20.94
C ARG A 339 8.16 6.02 20.90
N LEU A 340 8.76 6.45 19.79
CA LEU A 340 10.20 6.65 19.72
C LEU A 340 10.64 7.78 20.67
N LEU A 341 9.92 8.92 20.68
CA LEU A 341 10.16 10.01 21.59
C LEU A 341 10.08 9.57 23.08
N GLU A 342 9.02 8.85 23.45
CA GLU A 342 8.81 8.30 24.80
C GLU A 342 9.98 7.42 25.27
N GLY A 343 10.56 6.65 24.34
CA GLY A 343 11.67 5.73 24.64
C GLY A 343 13.06 6.36 24.66
N MET A 344 13.19 7.68 24.41
CA MET A 344 14.48 8.37 24.40
C MET A 344 15.00 8.63 25.81
N LYS A 345 16.33 8.64 25.96
CA LYS A 345 17.00 8.93 27.22
C LYS A 345 17.56 10.34 27.20
N PRO A 346 17.64 11.00 28.39
CA PRO A 346 18.31 12.29 28.50
C PRO A 346 19.74 12.24 27.94
N GLY A 347 20.07 13.21 27.07
CA GLY A 347 21.40 13.32 26.45
C GLY A 347 21.56 12.57 25.12
N GLU A 348 20.57 11.78 24.69
CA GLU A 348 20.54 11.24 23.31
C GLU A 348 20.11 12.36 22.35
N GLU A 349 20.80 12.47 21.20
CA GLU A 349 20.46 13.39 20.14
C GLU A 349 19.74 12.62 19.02
N TYR A 350 18.58 13.12 18.57
CA TYR A 350 17.75 12.42 17.58
C TYR A 350 16.86 13.36 16.78
N THR A 351 16.45 12.89 15.63
CA THR A 351 15.32 13.39 14.86
C THR A 351 14.64 12.20 14.22
N PHE A 352 13.34 12.02 14.42
CA PHE A 352 12.56 10.92 13.87
C PHE A 352 11.40 11.46 13.05
N CYS A 353 11.25 10.91 11.85
CA CYS A 353 10.14 11.18 10.94
C CYS A 353 9.54 9.87 10.50
N SER A 354 8.21 9.78 10.50
CA SER A 354 7.46 8.68 9.89
C SER A 354 6.22 9.23 9.20
N MET A 355 5.95 8.76 7.97
CA MET A 355 4.76 9.17 7.23
C MET A 355 4.29 8.12 6.23
N GLY A 356 2.99 8.08 5.99
CA GLY A 356 2.37 7.33 4.92
C GLY A 356 2.58 8.01 3.57
N THR A 357 2.99 7.25 2.57
CA THR A 357 3.22 7.77 1.22
C THR A 357 1.95 8.22 0.51
N ASP A 358 0.75 7.78 0.95
CA ASP A 358 -0.54 8.23 0.43
C ASP A 358 -0.99 9.60 0.98
N GLY A 359 -0.28 10.10 1.99
CA GLY A 359 -0.52 11.42 2.58
C GLY A 359 -1.59 11.46 3.67
N ILE A 360 -2.01 10.30 4.16
CA ILE A 360 -3.03 10.17 5.22
C ILE A 360 -2.54 9.20 6.29
N ASP A 361 -2.71 9.57 7.54
CA ASP A 361 -2.36 8.72 8.68
C ASP A 361 -3.56 8.53 9.63
N GLY A 362 -4.20 7.37 9.51
CA GLY A 362 -5.35 6.98 10.33
C GLY A 362 -6.56 7.89 10.17
N LYS A 363 -7.05 8.45 11.29
CA LYS A 363 -8.22 9.35 11.35
C LYS A 363 -7.82 10.83 11.38
N SER A 364 -6.64 11.18 10.87
CA SER A 364 -6.17 12.56 10.84
C SER A 364 -6.02 13.08 9.41
N SER A 365 -5.85 14.38 9.25
CA SER A 365 -5.47 15.01 7.98
C SER A 365 -3.96 15.04 7.74
N ALA A 366 -3.17 14.57 8.71
CA ALA A 366 -1.72 14.50 8.60
C ALA A 366 -1.29 13.23 7.85
N ALA A 367 -0.17 13.31 7.17
CA ALA A 367 0.51 12.17 6.56
C ALA A 367 1.34 11.37 7.58
N GLY A 368 1.72 11.99 8.68
CA GLY A 368 2.56 11.40 9.71
C GLY A 368 3.10 12.44 10.69
N GLY A 369 4.25 12.16 11.28
CA GLY A 369 4.85 13.01 12.29
C GLY A 369 6.37 13.13 12.22
N ILE A 370 6.88 14.21 12.82
CA ILE A 370 8.32 14.47 13.02
C ILE A 370 8.58 15.00 14.42
N VAL A 371 9.56 14.44 15.11
CA VAL A 371 9.99 14.85 16.44
C VAL A 371 11.52 14.91 16.52
N ASP A 372 12.08 15.65 17.47
CA ASP A 372 13.51 15.71 17.74
C ASP A 372 13.80 15.92 19.22
N GLN A 373 15.07 16.02 19.62
CA GLN A 373 15.51 16.20 21.01
C GLN A 373 14.99 17.49 21.66
N HIS A 374 14.46 18.44 20.90
CA HIS A 374 13.86 19.68 21.41
C HIS A 374 12.34 19.57 21.58
N THR A 375 11.75 18.44 21.11
CA THR A 375 10.33 18.20 21.25
C THR A 375 9.96 17.90 22.70
N SER A 376 9.04 18.68 23.25
CA SER A 376 8.48 18.49 24.59
C SER A 376 6.96 18.47 24.52
N ILE A 377 6.37 17.39 25.00
CA ILE A 377 4.91 17.20 25.03
C ILE A 377 4.53 16.87 26.47
N PRO A 378 3.86 17.79 27.17
CA PRO A 378 3.34 17.52 28.51
C PRO A 378 2.38 16.32 28.46
N ASP A 379 2.45 15.46 29.46
CA ASP A 379 1.55 14.30 29.61
C ASP A 379 1.46 13.40 28.38
N LEU A 380 2.58 13.20 27.66
CA LEU A 380 2.66 12.37 26.44
C LEU A 380 1.99 11.01 26.61
N GLY A 381 2.14 10.37 27.78
CA GLY A 381 1.52 9.08 28.09
C GLY A 381 -0.01 9.09 28.01
N MET A 382 -0.67 10.22 28.34
CA MET A 382 -2.14 10.33 28.23
C MET A 382 -2.58 10.34 26.75
N TYR A 383 -1.87 11.06 25.89
CA TYR A 383 -2.14 11.06 24.45
C TYR A 383 -1.97 9.68 23.83
N LEU A 384 -0.89 8.98 24.20
CA LEU A 384 -0.60 7.63 23.72
C LEU A 384 -1.64 6.60 24.20
N GLN A 385 -2.12 6.70 25.44
CA GLN A 385 -3.19 5.83 25.98
C GLN A 385 -4.53 6.07 25.28
N ASN A 386 -4.80 7.32 24.87
CA ASN A 386 -6.04 7.67 24.16
C ASN A 386 -5.94 7.54 22.63
N ASN A 387 -4.80 7.07 22.08
CA ASN A 387 -4.50 7.06 20.63
C ASN A 387 -4.73 8.44 19.99
N ASP A 388 -4.31 9.52 20.69
CA ASP A 388 -4.48 10.92 20.29
C ASP A 388 -3.18 11.57 19.83
N SER A 389 -2.45 10.85 18.99
CA SER A 389 -1.15 11.28 18.50
C SER A 389 -1.20 12.54 17.65
N ASN A 390 -2.32 12.81 16.97
CA ASN A 390 -2.47 14.03 16.18
C ASN A 390 -2.54 15.29 17.05
N SER A 391 -3.29 15.25 18.15
CA SER A 391 -3.35 16.37 19.11
C SER A 391 -1.98 16.60 19.76
N ALA A 392 -1.30 15.54 20.16
CA ALA A 392 0.03 15.63 20.74
C ALA A 392 1.06 16.30 19.80
N LEU A 393 1.11 15.86 18.55
CA LEU A 393 2.03 16.43 17.55
C LEU A 393 1.68 17.85 17.14
N SER A 394 0.41 18.21 17.17
CA SER A 394 -0.04 19.59 16.90
C SER A 394 0.49 20.58 17.93
N LEU A 395 0.69 20.17 19.19
CA LEU A 395 1.25 21.03 20.26
C LEU A 395 2.72 21.38 20.03
N CYS A 396 3.46 20.57 19.28
CA CYS A 396 4.91 20.70 19.12
C CYS A 396 5.36 20.93 17.67
N HIS A 397 4.45 21.38 16.78
CA HIS A 397 4.75 21.55 15.35
C HIS A 397 5.37 20.28 14.77
N GLY A 398 4.75 19.12 15.05
CA GLY A 398 5.27 17.82 14.62
C GLY A 398 4.40 17.10 13.58
N SER A 399 3.20 17.58 13.25
CA SER A 399 2.32 16.97 12.27
C SER A 399 2.73 17.34 10.84
N ILE A 400 2.90 16.33 9.97
CA ILE A 400 3.28 16.53 8.56
C ILE A 400 2.01 16.58 7.72
N ILE A 401 1.79 17.67 6.99
CA ILE A 401 0.62 17.86 6.13
C ILE A 401 1.04 17.88 4.66
N THR A 402 0.49 16.95 3.88
CA THR A 402 0.75 16.85 2.44
C THR A 402 -0.52 16.91 1.61
N GLY A 403 -1.66 16.56 2.20
CA GLY A 403 -2.85 16.14 1.45
C GLY A 403 -2.62 14.80 0.74
N ARG A 404 -3.61 14.33 0.01
CA ARG A 404 -3.50 13.08 -0.77
C ARG A 404 -2.43 13.22 -1.85
N THR A 405 -1.51 12.26 -1.92
CA THR A 405 -0.35 12.32 -2.83
C THR A 405 -0.59 11.63 -4.17
N GLY A 406 -1.61 10.77 -4.24
CA GLY A 406 -1.85 9.87 -5.40
C GLY A 406 -0.86 8.71 -5.47
N ASN A 407 -0.02 8.53 -4.46
CA ASN A 407 0.88 7.38 -4.28
C ASN A 407 0.36 6.47 -3.16
N ASN A 408 0.76 5.21 -3.13
CA ASN A 408 0.55 4.34 -1.99
C ASN A 408 1.52 3.15 -2.06
N VAL A 409 2.61 3.25 -1.32
CA VAL A 409 3.59 2.18 -1.11
C VAL A 409 3.90 2.03 0.38
N SER A 410 2.88 2.15 1.22
CA SER A 410 2.98 2.09 2.69
C SER A 410 3.79 3.24 3.30
N ASP A 411 4.48 3.03 4.42
CA ASP A 411 5.09 4.06 5.24
C ASP A 411 6.59 4.15 5.02
N ILE A 412 7.13 5.36 5.17
CA ILE A 412 8.58 5.63 5.19
C ILE A 412 8.96 6.27 6.52
N MET A 413 10.11 5.85 7.03
CA MET A 413 10.68 6.29 8.30
C MET A 413 12.12 6.74 8.05
N VAL A 414 12.43 7.97 8.43
CA VAL A 414 13.77 8.56 8.25
C VAL A 414 14.15 9.25 9.53
N GLY A 415 15.39 9.10 9.97
CA GLY A 415 15.82 9.79 11.17
C GLY A 415 17.33 9.91 11.30
N TYR A 416 17.72 10.67 12.30
CA TYR A 416 19.10 10.79 12.80
C TYR A 416 19.14 10.30 14.24
N TYR A 417 20.20 9.63 14.61
CA TYR A 417 20.43 9.20 15.97
C TYR A 417 21.91 9.34 16.36
N SER A 418 22.13 9.88 17.52
CA SER A 418 23.41 9.88 18.20
C SER A 418 23.17 9.58 19.70
N GLY A 419 23.81 8.57 20.19
CA GLY A 419 23.75 8.24 21.61
C GLY A 419 24.50 9.24 22.47
N ILE A 420 24.51 9.01 23.79
CA ILE A 420 25.26 9.83 24.73
C ILE A 420 26.73 9.60 24.50
N ASN A 421 27.50 10.65 24.21
CA ASN A 421 28.95 10.61 24.22
C ASN A 421 29.41 10.35 25.66
N GLY A 422 29.54 9.09 26.04
CA GLY A 422 30.21 8.71 27.27
C GLY A 422 31.71 8.89 27.04
N ASN A 423 32.33 9.76 27.78
CA ASN A 423 33.76 9.64 28.01
C ASN A 423 33.99 8.26 28.67
N PHE A 424 34.43 7.28 27.88
CA PHE A 424 35.01 6.03 28.37
C PHE A 424 36.49 6.25 28.64
#